data_fafc0d6b17a6c29c6857ef9f3267d76d
#
_entry.id   fafc0d6b17a6c29c6857ef9f3267d76d
#
_cell.length_a   1.000
_cell.length_b   1.000
_cell.length_c   1.000
_cell.angle_alpha   90.00
_cell.angle_beta   90.00
_cell.angle_gamma   90.00
#
_symmetry.space_group_name_H-M   'P 1'
#
loop_
_entity.id
_entity.type
_entity.pdbx_description
1 polymer ?
#
loop_
_entity_poly.entity_id
_entity_poly.type
_entity_poly.pdbx_seq_one_letter_code
_entity_poly.pdbx_strand_id
1 'polypeptide(L)'
;MNIKRNIIFALESRKKNGVPIVENVPIRMRVIYASQRIEFTTGYRIDVAKWDADKQRVKNGCTNKLKQSASEINADLLKYYAEMQNVFKEFEVQETMPTTQQLKDAFNLRMKDSSE
;
A
#
# COMPACT_ATOMS: atom_id res chain seq x y z
N MET A 1 -3.65 6.60 23.58
CA MET A 1 -3.47 7.62 22.55
C MET A 1 -4.06 7.13 21.22
N ASN A 2 -4.67 8.00 20.46
CA ASN A 2 -5.23 7.63 19.17
C ASN A 2 -4.58 8.49 18.06
N ILE A 3 -3.81 7.85 17.20
CA ILE A 3 -3.06 8.55 16.16
C ILE A 3 -3.89 8.57 14.89
N LYS A 4 -4.27 9.75 14.41
CA LYS A 4 -5.01 9.90 13.14
C LYS A 4 -4.12 9.53 11.97
N ARG A 5 -4.62 8.69 11.11
CA ARG A 5 -3.94 8.27 9.88
C ARG A 5 -4.96 7.84 8.86
N ASN A 6 -4.53 7.86 7.60
CA ASN A 6 -5.31 7.33 6.50
C ASN A 6 -4.39 6.44 5.68
N ILE A 7 -4.77 5.18 5.50
CA ILE A 7 -3.99 4.19 4.75
C ILE A 7 -4.82 3.81 3.54
N ILE A 8 -4.30 4.10 2.35
CA ILE A 8 -5.00 3.84 1.10
C ILE A 8 -4.07 3.14 0.11
N PHE A 9 -4.67 2.47 -0.87
CA PHE A 9 -3.94 1.91 -2.00
C PHE A 9 -4.33 2.68 -3.26
N ALA A 10 -3.33 3.00 -4.05
CA ALA A 10 -3.52 3.77 -5.28
C ALA A 10 -2.49 3.35 -6.32
N LEU A 11 -2.84 3.58 -7.57
CA LEU A 11 -1.90 3.33 -8.66
C LEU A 11 -0.97 4.54 -8.81
N GLU A 12 0.30 4.26 -9.08
CA GLU A 12 1.27 5.32 -9.34
C GLU A 12 1.05 5.87 -10.74
N SER A 13 0.78 7.19 -10.83
CA SER A 13 0.63 7.85 -12.12
C SER A 13 1.98 8.05 -12.77
N ARG A 14 2.12 7.57 -14.01
CA ARG A 14 3.34 7.74 -14.80
C ARG A 14 2.95 8.19 -16.21
N LYS A 15 3.87 8.89 -16.86
CA LYS A 15 3.69 9.33 -18.25
C LYS A 15 4.94 8.98 -19.05
N LYS A 16 4.73 8.70 -20.32
CA LYS A 16 5.81 8.50 -21.28
C LYS A 16 5.52 9.39 -22.48
N ASN A 17 6.44 10.33 -22.78
CA ASN A 17 6.26 11.31 -23.85
C ASN A 17 4.94 12.09 -23.72
N GLY A 18 4.57 12.45 -22.49
CA GLY A 18 3.33 13.19 -22.21
C GLY A 18 2.05 12.36 -22.21
N VAL A 19 2.14 11.06 -22.51
CA VAL A 19 0.97 10.16 -22.57
C VAL A 19 0.92 9.33 -21.28
N PRO A 20 -0.24 9.28 -20.59
CA PRO A 20 -0.35 8.46 -19.38
C PRO A 20 -0.10 6.98 -19.67
N ILE A 21 0.68 6.34 -18.80
CA ILE A 21 0.90 4.90 -18.86
C ILE A 21 -0.27 4.24 -18.14
N VAL A 22 -0.99 3.36 -18.85
CA VAL A 22 -2.20 2.70 -18.31
C VAL A 22 -2.03 1.19 -18.16
N GLU A 23 -0.88 0.64 -18.56
CA GLU A 23 -0.61 -0.79 -18.45
C GLU A 23 0.50 -1.03 -17.44
N ASN A 24 0.32 -2.08 -16.66
CA ASN A 24 1.32 -2.59 -15.72
C ASN A 24 1.91 -1.50 -14.82
N VAL A 25 1.03 -0.71 -14.19
CA VAL A 25 1.44 0.38 -13.31
C VAL A 25 1.58 -0.11 -11.87
N PRO A 26 2.53 0.45 -11.10
CA PRO A 26 2.71 0.00 -9.71
C PRO A 26 1.53 0.32 -8.81
N ILE A 27 1.21 -0.61 -7.91
CA ILE A 27 0.26 -0.37 -6.83
C ILE A 27 1.07 0.08 -5.62
N ARG A 28 0.69 1.24 -5.04
CA ARG A 28 1.36 1.81 -3.88
C ARG A 28 0.43 1.81 -2.68
N MET A 29 1.00 1.58 -1.49
CA MET A 29 0.30 1.86 -0.24
C MET A 29 0.69 3.26 0.19
N ARG A 30 -0.31 4.13 0.36
CA ARG A 30 -0.11 5.52 0.71
C ARG A 30 -0.61 5.76 2.13
N VAL A 31 0.26 6.29 2.98
CA VAL A 31 -0.07 6.59 4.37
C VAL A 31 -0.02 8.11 4.55
N ILE A 32 -1.13 8.67 5.00
CA ILE A 32 -1.25 10.10 5.30
C ILE A 32 -1.31 10.25 6.82
N TYR A 33 -0.36 10.98 7.38
CA TYR A 33 -0.18 11.11 8.80
C TYR A 33 0.54 12.43 9.11
N ALA A 34 0.00 13.19 10.07
CA ALA A 34 0.59 14.46 10.53
C ALA A 34 0.91 15.40 9.35
N SER A 35 -0.02 15.53 8.42
CA SER A 35 0.11 16.37 7.21
C SER A 35 1.24 15.95 6.28
N GLN A 36 1.77 14.73 6.44
CA GLN A 36 2.80 14.15 5.59
C GLN A 36 2.26 12.93 4.85
N ARG A 37 2.84 12.65 3.70
CA ARG A 37 2.47 11.50 2.89
C ARG A 37 3.68 10.61 2.69
N ILE A 38 3.51 9.32 3.03
CA ILE A 38 4.52 8.30 2.84
C ILE A 38 3.98 7.28 1.86
N GLU A 39 4.81 6.83 0.93
CA GLU A 39 4.41 5.78 -0.02
C GLU A 39 5.31 4.57 0.14
N PHE A 40 4.67 3.40 0.08
CA PHE A 40 5.35 2.11 0.13
C PHE A 40 5.05 1.34 -1.14
N THR A 41 6.03 0.63 -1.65
CA THR A 41 5.79 -0.29 -2.77
C THR A 41 5.13 -1.56 -2.25
N THR A 42 4.12 -2.04 -2.98
CA THR A 42 3.51 -3.34 -2.68
C THR A 42 4.20 -4.47 -3.44
N GLY A 43 5.00 -4.12 -4.44
CA GLY A 43 5.61 -5.10 -5.33
C GLY A 43 4.67 -5.58 -6.43
N TYR A 44 3.41 -5.20 -6.39
CA TYR A 44 2.43 -5.59 -7.41
C TYR A 44 2.21 -4.50 -8.44
N ARG A 45 1.88 -4.92 -9.66
CA ARG A 45 1.54 -4.03 -10.77
C ARG A 45 0.25 -4.51 -11.39
N ILE A 46 -0.52 -3.59 -11.96
CA ILE A 46 -1.80 -3.90 -12.59
C ILE A 46 -2.11 -2.89 -13.68
N ASP A 47 -2.93 -3.30 -14.65
CA ASP A 47 -3.45 -2.36 -15.65
C ASP A 47 -4.53 -1.48 -15.01
N VAL A 48 -4.55 -0.22 -15.36
CA VAL A 48 -5.50 0.74 -14.80
C VAL A 48 -6.95 0.24 -14.97
N ALA A 49 -7.28 -0.36 -16.13
CA ALA A 49 -8.63 -0.86 -16.39
C ALA A 49 -9.06 -2.00 -15.45
N LYS A 50 -8.10 -2.65 -14.81
CA LYS A 50 -8.37 -3.78 -13.90
C LYS A 50 -8.36 -3.38 -12.42
N TRP A 51 -8.20 -2.10 -12.15
CA TRP A 51 -8.15 -1.56 -10.80
C TRP A 51 -9.48 -0.91 -10.43
N ASP A 52 -10.01 -1.27 -9.25
CA ASP A 52 -11.21 -0.64 -8.70
C ASP A 52 -10.76 0.42 -7.70
N ALA A 53 -10.80 1.68 -8.13
CA ALA A 53 -10.33 2.81 -7.32
C ALA A 53 -11.21 3.05 -6.09
N ASP A 54 -12.51 2.78 -6.20
CA ASP A 54 -13.44 2.98 -5.09
C ASP A 54 -13.18 1.98 -3.95
N LYS A 55 -12.94 0.73 -4.32
CA LYS A 55 -12.67 -0.34 -3.36
C LYS A 55 -11.19 -0.50 -3.06
N GLN A 56 -10.34 0.18 -3.80
CA GLN A 56 -8.88 0.12 -3.65
C GLN A 56 -8.35 -1.32 -3.74
N ARG A 57 -8.74 -2.01 -4.80
CA ARG A 57 -8.35 -3.40 -5.03
C ARG A 57 -8.44 -3.75 -6.51
N VAL A 58 -7.85 -4.88 -6.88
CA VAL A 58 -7.95 -5.43 -8.23
C VAL A 58 -9.37 -5.98 -8.44
N LYS A 59 -9.96 -5.72 -9.60
CA LYS A 59 -11.30 -6.22 -9.94
C LYS A 59 -11.31 -7.74 -9.97
N ASN A 60 -12.42 -8.33 -9.50
CA ASN A 60 -12.57 -9.78 -9.43
C ASN A 60 -12.38 -10.43 -10.81
N GLY A 61 -11.66 -11.55 -10.80
CA GLY A 61 -11.42 -12.33 -12.02
C GLY A 61 -10.32 -11.81 -12.91
N CYS A 62 -9.69 -10.67 -12.55
CA CYS A 62 -8.59 -10.12 -13.31
C CYS A 62 -7.25 -10.72 -12.89
N THR A 63 -6.27 -10.66 -13.79
CA THR A 63 -4.89 -11.03 -13.51
C THR A 63 -3.99 -9.91 -14.01
N ASN A 64 -2.79 -9.85 -13.45
CA ASN A 64 -1.79 -8.90 -13.93
C ASN A 64 -0.86 -9.57 -14.95
N LYS A 65 0.16 -8.83 -15.40
CA LYS A 65 1.08 -9.29 -16.44
C LYS A 65 1.87 -10.54 -16.02
N LEU A 66 2.11 -10.71 -14.71
CA LEU A 66 2.77 -11.90 -14.17
C LEU A 66 1.80 -13.05 -13.88
N LYS A 67 0.56 -12.92 -14.33
CA LYS A 67 -0.52 -13.92 -14.14
C LYS A 67 -0.87 -14.14 -12.66
N GLN A 68 -0.64 -13.15 -11.83
CA GLN A 68 -1.08 -13.18 -10.45
C GLN A 68 -2.56 -12.82 -10.40
N SER A 69 -3.35 -13.58 -9.63
CA SER A 69 -4.80 -13.40 -9.58
C SER A 69 -5.19 -12.22 -8.70
N ALA A 70 -6.41 -11.70 -8.94
CA ALA A 70 -6.97 -10.66 -8.09
C ALA A 70 -7.04 -11.11 -6.63
N SER A 71 -7.42 -12.36 -6.38
CA SER A 71 -7.48 -12.90 -5.02
C SER A 71 -6.13 -12.87 -4.32
N GLU A 72 -5.08 -13.27 -5.02
CA GLU A 72 -3.72 -13.25 -4.47
C GLU A 72 -3.26 -11.84 -4.15
N ILE A 73 -3.42 -10.92 -5.12
CA ILE A 73 -2.99 -9.53 -4.94
C ILE A 73 -3.77 -8.87 -3.81
N ASN A 74 -5.08 -9.01 -3.82
CA ASN A 74 -5.95 -8.36 -2.83
C ASN A 74 -5.71 -8.89 -1.42
N ALA A 75 -5.39 -10.18 -1.28
CA ALA A 75 -5.05 -10.76 0.02
C ALA A 75 -3.77 -10.12 0.59
N ASP A 76 -2.78 -9.91 -0.25
CA ASP A 76 -1.54 -9.26 0.19
C ASP A 76 -1.73 -7.77 0.48
N LEU A 77 -2.57 -7.07 -0.29
CA LEU A 77 -2.89 -5.68 0.01
C LEU A 77 -3.55 -5.57 1.39
N LEU A 78 -4.46 -6.48 1.70
CA LEU A 78 -5.11 -6.51 3.00
C LEU A 78 -4.11 -6.77 4.13
N LYS A 79 -3.16 -7.66 3.89
CA LYS A 79 -2.08 -7.94 4.84
C LYS A 79 -1.23 -6.68 5.10
N TYR A 80 -0.86 -5.97 4.06
CA TYR A 80 -0.08 -4.73 4.19
C TYR A 80 -0.84 -3.69 5.00
N TYR A 81 -2.14 -3.56 4.73
CA TYR A 81 -3.00 -2.65 5.48
C TYR A 81 -3.00 -3.00 6.98
N ALA A 82 -3.21 -4.27 7.30
CA ALA A 82 -3.26 -4.73 8.69
C ALA A 82 -1.92 -4.51 9.40
N GLU A 83 -0.80 -4.79 8.71
CA GLU A 83 0.52 -4.61 9.31
C GLU A 83 0.84 -3.12 9.54
N MET A 84 0.43 -2.25 8.62
CA MET A 84 0.62 -0.81 8.82
C MET A 84 -0.22 -0.30 9.98
N GLN A 85 -1.45 -0.79 10.14
CA GLN A 85 -2.26 -0.46 11.30
C GLN A 85 -1.60 -0.93 12.60
N ASN A 86 -1.00 -2.11 12.59
CA ASN A 86 -0.28 -2.62 13.76
C ASN A 86 0.92 -1.76 14.14
N VAL A 87 1.61 -1.20 13.16
CA VAL A 87 2.71 -0.27 13.41
C VAL A 87 2.19 0.95 14.20
N PHE A 88 1.10 1.55 13.75
CA PHE A 88 0.51 2.69 14.46
C PHE A 88 0.05 2.31 15.87
N LYS A 89 -0.54 1.12 16.04
CA LYS A 89 -0.98 0.65 17.35
C LYS A 89 0.17 0.49 18.33
N GLU A 90 1.33 0.05 17.88
CA GLU A 90 2.51 -0.04 18.73
C GLU A 90 2.94 1.32 19.27
N PHE A 91 2.94 2.35 18.41
CA PHE A 91 3.27 3.71 18.84
C PHE A 91 2.18 4.28 19.76
N GLU A 92 0.91 3.95 19.51
CA GLU A 92 -0.19 4.36 20.37
C GLU A 92 -0.04 3.79 21.78
N VAL A 93 0.35 2.53 21.91
CA VAL A 93 0.58 1.89 23.21
C VAL A 93 1.75 2.56 23.95
N GLN A 94 2.78 2.95 23.22
CA GLN A 94 3.94 3.65 23.79
C GLN A 94 3.67 5.13 24.05
N GLU A 95 2.51 5.62 23.62
CA GLU A 95 2.12 7.04 23.72
C GLU A 95 3.17 7.97 23.05
N THR A 96 3.69 7.51 21.90
CA THR A 96 4.73 8.21 21.15
C THR A 96 4.23 8.54 19.75
N MET A 97 4.43 9.77 19.32
CA MET A 97 4.15 10.16 17.93
C MET A 97 5.35 9.82 17.07
N PRO A 98 5.22 8.88 16.13
CA PRO A 98 6.37 8.47 15.33
C PRO A 98 6.74 9.51 14.28
N THR A 99 8.02 9.52 13.89
CA THR A 99 8.46 10.23 12.68
C THR A 99 8.11 9.36 11.47
N THR A 100 8.14 9.96 10.27
CA THR A 100 7.91 9.20 9.05
C THR A 100 8.96 8.12 8.86
N GLN A 101 10.20 8.39 9.24
CA GLN A 101 11.27 7.40 9.15
C GLN A 101 11.04 6.23 10.11
N GLN A 102 10.56 6.52 11.31
CA GLN A 102 10.22 5.46 12.28
C GLN A 102 9.10 4.59 11.77
N LEU A 103 8.10 5.16 11.10
CA LEU A 103 7.01 4.40 10.49
C LEU A 103 7.53 3.47 9.39
N LYS A 104 8.41 3.98 8.53
CA LYS A 104 9.00 3.17 7.45
C LYS A 104 9.81 2.01 8.02
N ASP A 105 10.67 2.29 9.00
CA ASP A 105 11.54 1.28 9.61
C ASP A 105 10.71 0.20 10.30
N ALA A 106 9.71 0.61 11.08
CA ALA A 106 8.85 -0.34 11.79
C ALA A 106 8.05 -1.23 10.83
N PHE A 107 7.51 -0.64 9.76
CA PHE A 107 6.75 -1.39 8.77
C PHE A 107 7.66 -2.40 8.04
N ASN A 108 8.83 -1.96 7.60
CA ASN A 108 9.77 -2.83 6.90
C ASN A 108 10.23 -3.98 7.78
N LEU A 109 10.45 -3.73 9.06
CA LEU A 109 10.84 -4.78 10.00
C LEU A 109 9.74 -5.82 10.17
N ARG A 110 8.48 -5.38 10.31
CA ARG A 110 7.33 -6.29 10.43
C ARG A 110 7.15 -7.13 9.16
N MET A 111 7.29 -6.52 8.00
CA MET A 111 7.15 -7.24 6.72
C MET A 111 8.27 -8.26 6.52
N LYS A 112 9.47 -7.94 6.95
CA LYS A 112 10.60 -8.86 6.90
C LYS A 112 10.34 -10.09 7.79
N ASP A 113 9.85 -9.87 9.01
CA ASP A 113 9.55 -10.96 9.95
C ASP A 113 8.42 -11.84 9.45
N SER A 114 7.43 -11.27 8.76
CA SER A 114 6.27 -12.02 8.30
C SER A 114 6.51 -12.77 6.98
N SER A 115 7.65 -12.57 6.34
CA SER A 115 7.95 -13.24 5.06
C SER A 115 8.65 -14.59 5.22
N GLU A 116 8.91 -15.00 6.45
CA GLU A 116 9.54 -16.30 6.75
C GLU A 116 8.51 -17.39 6.99
#